data_face248d4ae04a855ec55a8dfb043744
#
_entry.id   face248d4ae04a855ec55a8dfb043744
#
_cell.length_a   1.000
_cell.length_b   1.000
_cell.length_c   1.000
_cell.angle_alpha   90.00
_cell.angle_beta   90.00
_cell.angle_gamma   90.00
#
_symmetry.space_group_name_H-M   'P 1'
#
loop_
_entity.id
_entity.type
_entity.pdbx_description
1 polymer ?
#
loop_
_entity_poly.entity_id
_entity_poly.type
_entity_poly.pdbx_seq_one_letter_code
_entity_poly.pdbx_strand_id
1 'polypeptide(L)'
;MSLKDVKHIVLVLSGKGGVGKSSVTTQLALTFSLKGHSVGVLDVDLTGPSIPRFFGIENEKVRQAPGGWIPVPVHEAQNGHGHTNGNGDAAHTNELADGRGSLACMSLGFLLGDRGDAVVWRGPKKTAMVRQFLSDVLWGSLDYLLIDTPPGTSDEHISLVETLLKEATPEQMAGAVIVTTPQAISISDVKKEINFCRKTGVKILGVIENMAGFVCPNCSECTNVFSKGGGQVMAQEFDVPFMGSLPIDPMFIRLIEEGKRPVYPEGTVIDGQAMQTNGHADPDEAEKAGLLVEKYTACSLYPLFDGMVNQLLSKI
;
A
#
# COMPACT_ATOMS: atom_id res chain seq x y z
N MET A 1 -17.25 7.39 -16.84
CA MET A 1 -16.93 7.66 -15.43
C MET A 1 -16.03 6.53 -14.95
N SER A 2 -14.81 6.87 -14.60
CA SER A 2 -13.72 5.93 -14.29
C SER A 2 -13.94 5.09 -13.01
N LEU A 3 -14.70 5.61 -12.05
CA LEU A 3 -14.91 4.98 -10.74
C LEU A 3 -16.18 4.13 -10.64
N LYS A 4 -16.95 3.98 -11.73
CA LYS A 4 -18.28 3.32 -11.70
C LYS A 4 -18.25 1.88 -11.19
N ASP A 5 -17.19 1.15 -11.55
CA ASP A 5 -17.09 -0.28 -11.28
C ASP A 5 -16.10 -0.56 -10.11
N VAL A 6 -15.76 0.47 -9.34
CA VAL A 6 -14.96 0.38 -8.11
C VAL A 6 -15.92 0.23 -6.92
N LYS A 7 -15.79 -0.84 -6.12
CA LYS A 7 -16.67 -1.06 -4.97
C LYS A 7 -16.31 -0.17 -3.79
N HIS A 8 -15.02 -0.12 -3.43
CA HIS A 8 -14.55 0.60 -2.24
C HIS A 8 -13.33 1.44 -2.54
N ILE A 9 -13.35 2.70 -2.12
CA ILE A 9 -12.25 3.65 -2.25
C ILE A 9 -11.70 3.94 -0.84
N VAL A 10 -10.40 3.73 -0.66
CA VAL A 10 -9.69 3.98 0.60
C VAL A 10 -8.60 5.01 0.35
N LEU A 11 -8.65 6.12 1.08
CA LEU A 11 -7.59 7.12 1.08
C LEU A 11 -6.48 6.70 2.04
N VAL A 12 -5.22 6.85 1.65
CA VAL A 12 -4.08 6.72 2.55
C VAL A 12 -3.47 8.11 2.75
N LEU A 13 -3.60 8.63 3.96
CA LEU A 13 -3.26 10.00 4.33
C LEU A 13 -2.04 10.03 5.25
N SER A 14 -1.30 11.14 5.21
CA SER A 14 -0.23 11.41 6.18
C SER A 14 -0.02 12.89 6.40
N GLY A 15 0.18 13.30 7.64
CA GLY A 15 0.35 14.71 8.01
C GLY A 15 1.66 15.33 7.53
N LYS A 16 2.67 14.52 7.16
CA LYS A 16 3.95 14.99 6.60
C LYS A 16 4.56 13.96 5.66
N GLY A 17 5.53 14.40 4.84
CA GLY A 17 6.34 13.52 4.02
C GLY A 17 7.32 12.67 4.84
N GLY A 18 7.75 11.53 4.27
CA GLY A 18 8.77 10.68 4.88
C GLY A 18 8.29 9.76 6.01
N VAL A 19 6.98 9.64 6.27
CA VAL A 19 6.42 8.69 7.26
C VAL A 19 6.23 7.28 6.71
N GLY A 20 6.54 7.06 5.43
CA GLY A 20 6.38 5.76 4.77
C GLY A 20 4.96 5.48 4.29
N LYS A 21 4.16 6.51 4.00
CA LYS A 21 2.79 6.38 3.48
C LYS A 21 2.70 5.43 2.27
N SER A 22 3.49 5.66 1.23
CA SER A 22 3.50 4.85 0.02
C SER A 22 3.96 3.41 0.27
N SER A 23 4.88 3.19 1.21
CA SER A 23 5.26 1.84 1.67
C SER A 23 4.08 1.12 2.32
N VAL A 24 3.31 1.81 3.16
CA VAL A 24 2.09 1.26 3.78
C VAL A 24 1.02 0.99 2.71
N THR A 25 0.80 1.93 1.79
CA THR A 25 -0.16 1.76 0.67
C THR A 25 0.17 0.52 -0.16
N THR A 26 1.45 0.34 -0.51
CA THR A 26 1.94 -0.82 -1.27
C THR A 26 1.65 -2.14 -0.54
N GLN A 27 1.98 -2.22 0.74
CA GLN A 27 1.81 -3.43 1.54
C GLN A 27 0.33 -3.75 1.81
N LEU A 28 -0.52 -2.74 2.02
CA LEU A 28 -1.97 -2.92 2.05
C LEU A 28 -2.48 -3.50 0.72
N ALA A 29 -2.05 -2.94 -0.42
CA ALA A 29 -2.46 -3.41 -1.74
C ALA A 29 -2.06 -4.88 -2.00
N LEU A 30 -0.81 -5.23 -1.69
CA LEU A 30 -0.33 -6.61 -1.79
C LEU A 30 -1.14 -7.56 -0.90
N THR A 31 -1.45 -7.13 0.32
CA THR A 31 -2.20 -7.96 1.28
C THR A 31 -3.67 -8.12 0.85
N PHE A 32 -4.33 -7.08 0.36
CA PHE A 32 -5.68 -7.20 -0.22
C PHE A 32 -5.69 -8.17 -1.40
N SER A 33 -4.69 -8.07 -2.29
CA SER A 33 -4.56 -8.98 -3.44
C SER A 33 -4.34 -10.44 -3.00
N LEU A 34 -3.51 -10.68 -1.97
CA LEU A 34 -3.31 -12.02 -1.39
C LEU A 34 -4.59 -12.62 -0.79
N LYS A 35 -5.55 -11.77 -0.41
CA LYS A 35 -6.89 -12.20 0.05
C LYS A 35 -7.89 -12.40 -1.09
N GLY A 36 -7.45 -12.40 -2.34
CA GLY A 36 -8.29 -12.66 -3.52
C GLY A 36 -9.01 -11.44 -4.08
N HIS A 37 -8.81 -10.24 -3.53
CA HIS A 37 -9.47 -9.02 -3.99
C HIS A 37 -8.76 -8.41 -5.21
N SER A 38 -9.55 -7.87 -6.15
CA SER A 38 -9.05 -7.05 -7.25
C SER A 38 -8.74 -5.63 -6.75
N VAL A 39 -7.49 -5.20 -6.89
CA VAL A 39 -6.98 -3.97 -6.27
C VAL A 39 -6.41 -3.01 -7.31
N GLY A 40 -6.77 -1.75 -7.20
CA GLY A 40 -6.12 -0.64 -7.88
C GLY A 40 -5.35 0.23 -6.89
N VAL A 41 -4.19 0.75 -7.29
CA VAL A 41 -3.47 1.77 -6.54
C VAL A 41 -3.32 3.01 -7.41
N LEU A 42 -3.86 4.12 -6.93
CA LEU A 42 -3.72 5.43 -7.56
C LEU A 42 -2.74 6.29 -6.74
N ASP A 43 -1.57 6.56 -7.31
CA ASP A 43 -0.55 7.41 -6.74
C ASP A 43 -0.72 8.85 -7.26
N VAL A 44 -1.19 9.73 -6.40
CA VAL A 44 -1.38 11.16 -6.69
C VAL A 44 -0.39 12.05 -5.93
N ASP A 45 0.68 11.48 -5.36
CA ASP A 45 1.77 12.28 -4.78
C ASP A 45 2.64 12.86 -5.90
N LEU A 46 2.32 14.08 -6.30
CA LEU A 46 3.02 14.82 -7.35
C LEU A 46 4.45 15.21 -6.99
N THR A 47 4.80 15.18 -5.71
CA THR A 47 6.10 15.64 -5.21
C THR A 47 7.15 14.54 -5.19
N GLY A 48 6.71 13.29 -5.16
CA GLY A 48 7.59 12.11 -5.14
C GLY A 48 6.84 10.83 -5.42
N PRO A 49 6.33 10.64 -6.67
CA PRO A 49 5.58 9.44 -7.00
C PRO A 49 6.50 8.20 -6.87
N SER A 50 6.26 7.41 -5.84
CA SER A 50 7.14 6.29 -5.45
C SER A 50 6.52 4.92 -5.66
N ILE A 51 5.20 4.81 -5.80
CA ILE A 51 4.48 3.54 -5.94
C ILE A 51 5.00 2.66 -7.10
N PRO A 52 5.28 3.20 -8.31
CA PRO A 52 5.84 2.38 -9.39
C PRO A 52 7.14 1.66 -9.02
N ARG A 53 8.01 2.33 -8.23
CA ARG A 53 9.26 1.73 -7.73
C ARG A 53 8.99 0.63 -6.72
N PHE A 54 8.04 0.85 -5.80
CA PHE A 54 7.65 -0.18 -4.82
C PHE A 54 7.11 -1.44 -5.48
N PHE A 55 6.45 -1.32 -6.62
CA PHE A 55 5.96 -2.48 -7.38
C PHE A 55 6.96 -3.03 -8.42
N GLY A 56 8.12 -2.40 -8.60
CA GLY A 56 9.12 -2.80 -9.60
C GLY A 56 8.66 -2.59 -11.05
N ILE A 57 7.71 -1.69 -11.29
CA ILE A 57 7.11 -1.39 -12.60
C ILE A 57 7.46 0.03 -13.08
N GLU A 58 8.48 0.61 -12.56
CA GLU A 58 8.87 2.00 -12.83
C GLU A 58 9.29 2.30 -14.27
N ASN A 59 9.65 1.26 -15.03
CA ASN A 59 10.01 1.37 -16.45
C ASN A 59 8.83 1.10 -17.38
N GLU A 60 7.68 0.72 -16.84
CA GLU A 60 6.46 0.50 -17.61
C GLU A 60 5.87 1.81 -18.10
N LYS A 61 5.13 1.72 -19.21
CA LYS A 61 4.47 2.87 -19.83
C LYS A 61 2.95 2.73 -19.78
N VAL A 62 2.30 3.81 -19.40
CA VAL A 62 0.83 3.90 -19.47
C VAL A 62 0.39 3.82 -20.93
N ARG A 63 -0.61 2.99 -21.20
CA ARG A 63 -1.27 2.89 -22.50
C ARG A 63 -2.55 3.70 -22.51
N GLN A 64 -2.85 4.28 -23.66
CA GLN A 64 -4.13 4.95 -23.89
C GLN A 64 -5.08 4.03 -24.67
N ALA A 65 -6.36 4.08 -24.32
CA ALA A 65 -7.46 3.47 -25.04
C ALA A 65 -8.53 4.54 -25.34
N PRO A 66 -9.46 4.28 -26.27
CA PRO A 66 -10.63 5.12 -26.41
C PRO A 66 -11.37 5.25 -25.07
N GLY A 67 -11.39 6.45 -24.51
CA GLY A 67 -12.05 6.75 -23.23
C GLY A 67 -11.13 6.95 -22.03
N GLY A 68 -9.80 6.71 -22.14
CA GLY A 68 -8.90 7.01 -21.02
C GLY A 68 -7.59 6.25 -20.99
N TRP A 69 -6.97 6.24 -19.83
CA TRP A 69 -5.69 5.58 -19.57
C TRP A 69 -5.89 4.19 -18.96
N ILE A 70 -5.15 3.21 -19.46
CA ILE A 70 -5.14 1.85 -18.91
C ILE A 70 -4.11 1.83 -17.79
N PRO A 71 -4.50 1.47 -16.54
CA PRO A 71 -3.55 1.31 -15.43
C PRO A 71 -2.53 0.21 -15.76
N VAL A 72 -1.31 0.36 -15.24
CA VAL A 72 -0.23 -0.60 -15.43
C VAL A 72 -0.48 -1.81 -14.54
N PRO A 73 -0.56 -3.05 -15.08
CA PRO A 73 -0.72 -4.24 -14.27
C PRO A 73 0.56 -4.53 -13.48
N VAL A 74 0.41 -4.83 -12.19
CA VAL A 74 1.47 -5.36 -11.33
C VAL A 74 1.47 -6.88 -11.41
N HIS A 75 0.30 -7.49 -11.31
CA HIS A 75 0.05 -8.90 -11.57
C HIS A 75 -1.43 -9.17 -11.86
N GLU A 76 -1.68 -10.25 -12.57
CA GLU A 76 -3.02 -10.73 -12.86
C GLU A 76 -3.58 -11.59 -11.72
N ALA A 77 -4.90 -11.75 -11.70
CA ALA A 77 -5.56 -12.67 -10.80
C ALA A 77 -5.16 -14.13 -11.10
N GLN A 78 -5.01 -14.92 -10.06
CA GLN A 78 -4.78 -16.36 -10.18
C GLN A 78 -5.96 -17.11 -9.55
N ASN A 79 -6.77 -17.78 -10.37
CA ASN A 79 -7.82 -18.64 -9.87
C ASN A 79 -7.19 -19.86 -9.20
N GLY A 80 -7.68 -20.26 -8.02
CA GLY A 80 -7.17 -21.37 -7.22
C GLY A 80 -7.35 -22.78 -7.80
N HIS A 81 -7.53 -22.92 -9.12
CA HIS A 81 -7.53 -24.20 -9.81
C HIS A 81 -6.11 -24.52 -10.23
N GLY A 82 -5.42 -25.30 -9.40
CA GLY A 82 -4.13 -25.89 -9.74
C GLY A 82 -4.25 -26.67 -11.07
N HIS A 83 -3.43 -26.33 -12.06
CA HIS A 83 -3.14 -27.25 -13.14
C HIS A 83 -2.49 -28.48 -12.53
N THR A 84 -3.26 -29.55 -12.36
CA THR A 84 -2.72 -30.89 -12.15
C THR A 84 -2.06 -31.33 -13.44
N ASN A 85 -0.77 -31.06 -13.57
CA ASN A 85 0.07 -31.82 -14.49
C ASN A 85 0.08 -33.27 -13.97
N GLY A 86 -0.42 -34.19 -14.79
CA GLY A 86 -0.60 -35.60 -14.44
C GLY A 86 0.70 -36.41 -14.29
N ASN A 87 1.54 -36.05 -13.32
CA ASN A 87 2.59 -36.91 -12.79
C ASN A 87 2.60 -36.71 -11.26
N GLY A 88 2.21 -37.80 -10.57
CA GLY A 88 1.92 -37.81 -9.15
C GLY A 88 3.14 -37.73 -8.23
N ASP A 89 3.74 -36.57 -8.10
CA ASP A 89 4.63 -36.22 -7.00
C ASP A 89 4.01 -35.06 -6.25
N ALA A 90 3.56 -35.35 -5.00
CA ALA A 90 3.01 -34.39 -4.09
C ALA A 90 4.12 -33.41 -3.62
N ALA A 91 4.36 -32.36 -4.40
CA ALA A 91 5.11 -31.23 -3.92
C ALA A 91 4.24 -30.47 -2.90
N HIS A 92 4.78 -30.17 -1.72
CA HIS A 92 4.16 -29.35 -0.70
C HIS A 92 3.78 -27.98 -1.26
N THR A 93 2.54 -27.86 -1.74
CA THR A 93 1.94 -26.58 -2.09
C THR A 93 1.49 -25.93 -0.79
N ASN A 94 2.10 -24.79 -0.45
CA ASN A 94 1.58 -23.89 0.57
C ASN A 94 0.12 -23.57 0.24
N GLU A 95 -0.78 -23.92 1.14
CA GLU A 95 -2.21 -23.68 1.07
C GLU A 95 -2.51 -22.18 1.15
N LEU A 96 -2.47 -21.49 0.01
CA LEU A 96 -3.30 -20.32 -0.21
C LEU A 96 -4.63 -20.86 -0.77
N ALA A 97 -5.58 -21.15 0.11
CA ALA A 97 -6.81 -21.87 -0.21
C ALA A 97 -7.77 -21.09 -1.13
N ASP A 98 -7.54 -19.80 -1.34
CA ASP A 98 -8.30 -18.96 -2.28
C ASP A 98 -7.32 -18.21 -3.19
N GLY A 99 -7.64 -18.15 -4.49
CA GLY A 99 -6.77 -17.57 -5.50
C GLY A 99 -6.42 -16.11 -5.22
N ARG A 100 -5.24 -15.69 -5.71
CA ARG A 100 -4.79 -14.30 -5.64
C ARG A 100 -5.63 -13.41 -6.54
N GLY A 101 -6.03 -12.21 -6.05
CA GLY A 101 -6.65 -11.16 -6.85
C GLY A 101 -5.67 -10.45 -7.80
N SER A 102 -6.19 -9.62 -8.69
CA SER A 102 -5.38 -8.77 -9.57
C SER A 102 -4.90 -7.51 -8.84
N LEU A 103 -3.76 -6.96 -9.28
CA LEU A 103 -3.25 -5.68 -8.81
C LEU A 103 -2.78 -4.84 -9.98
N ALA A 104 -3.27 -3.59 -10.06
CA ALA A 104 -2.87 -2.62 -11.05
C ALA A 104 -2.54 -1.26 -10.40
N CYS A 105 -1.68 -0.49 -11.07
CA CYS A 105 -1.22 0.81 -10.57
C CYS A 105 -1.39 1.89 -11.63
N MET A 106 -1.82 3.07 -11.19
CA MET A 106 -1.70 4.30 -11.95
C MET A 106 -0.97 5.34 -11.12
N SER A 107 0.08 5.93 -11.67
CA SER A 107 0.90 6.92 -10.99
C SER A 107 1.31 8.02 -11.96
N LEU A 108 1.45 9.23 -11.42
CA LEU A 108 2.07 10.34 -12.14
C LEU A 108 3.52 10.05 -12.54
N GLY A 109 4.20 9.17 -11.80
CA GLY A 109 5.54 8.72 -12.14
C GLY A 109 5.69 8.15 -13.55
N PHE A 110 4.64 7.52 -14.09
CA PHE A 110 4.65 7.00 -15.46
C PHE A 110 4.55 8.08 -16.55
N LEU A 111 4.08 9.27 -16.21
CA LEU A 111 3.89 10.39 -17.15
C LEU A 111 5.05 11.39 -17.13
N LEU A 112 5.96 11.25 -16.17
CA LEU A 112 7.19 12.03 -16.10
C LEU A 112 8.20 11.42 -17.09
N GLY A 113 8.76 12.25 -18.00
CA GLY A 113 9.67 11.77 -19.05
C GLY A 113 10.97 11.21 -18.49
N ASP A 114 11.84 12.07 -17.98
CA ASP A 114 13.10 11.65 -17.33
C ASP A 114 13.03 11.88 -15.82
N ARG A 115 13.53 10.90 -15.04
CA ARG A 115 13.56 10.94 -13.57
C ARG A 115 14.39 12.11 -13.00
N GLY A 116 15.23 12.72 -13.82
CA GLY A 116 16.05 13.87 -13.47
C GLY A 116 15.37 15.21 -13.70
N ASP A 117 14.26 15.25 -14.41
CA ASP A 117 13.56 16.49 -14.72
C ASP A 117 12.73 16.94 -13.53
N ALA A 118 13.12 18.04 -12.90
CA ALA A 118 12.30 18.72 -11.91
C ALA A 118 11.08 19.34 -12.61
N VAL A 119 9.98 18.59 -12.68
CA VAL A 119 8.73 19.13 -13.22
C VAL A 119 8.12 20.06 -12.17
N VAL A 120 8.26 21.35 -12.38
CA VAL A 120 7.63 22.37 -11.52
C VAL A 120 6.16 22.49 -11.90
N TRP A 121 5.32 21.75 -11.19
CA TRP A 121 3.88 21.86 -11.32
C TRP A 121 3.35 23.07 -10.55
N ARG A 122 2.68 24.00 -11.23
CA ARG A 122 1.92 25.06 -10.55
C ARG A 122 0.60 24.49 -10.02
N GLY A 123 0.10 25.00 -8.90
CA GLY A 123 -1.10 24.51 -8.21
C GLY A 123 -2.29 24.13 -9.13
N PRO A 124 -2.74 25.04 -10.05
CA PRO A 124 -3.86 24.71 -10.95
C PRO A 124 -3.62 23.50 -11.86
N LYS A 125 -2.37 23.28 -12.31
CA LYS A 125 -2.01 22.10 -13.11
C LYS A 125 -2.06 20.83 -12.29
N LYS A 126 -1.60 20.86 -11.05
CA LYS A 126 -1.66 19.72 -10.12
C LYS A 126 -3.11 19.28 -9.89
N THR A 127 -3.97 20.24 -9.56
CA THR A 127 -5.40 19.97 -9.35
C THR A 127 -6.07 19.39 -10.61
N ALA A 128 -5.74 19.91 -11.80
CA ALA A 128 -6.27 19.40 -13.06
C ALA A 128 -5.84 17.96 -13.32
N MET A 129 -4.58 17.60 -13.04
CA MET A 129 -4.06 16.24 -13.18
C MET A 129 -4.73 15.26 -12.22
N VAL A 130 -4.90 15.64 -10.95
CA VAL A 130 -5.61 14.80 -9.97
C VAL A 130 -7.04 14.51 -10.45
N ARG A 131 -7.77 15.53 -10.93
CA ARG A 131 -9.09 15.34 -11.51
C ARG A 131 -9.06 14.39 -12.70
N GLN A 132 -8.13 14.59 -13.61
CA GLN A 132 -7.97 13.76 -14.78
C GLN A 132 -7.69 12.29 -14.43
N PHE A 133 -6.87 12.03 -13.42
CA PHE A 133 -6.63 10.67 -12.94
C PHE A 133 -7.87 10.00 -12.34
N LEU A 134 -8.72 10.76 -11.70
CA LEU A 134 -9.97 10.23 -11.14
C LEU A 134 -11.03 9.99 -12.21
N SER A 135 -11.04 10.78 -13.31
CA SER A 135 -12.04 10.69 -14.38
C SER A 135 -11.65 9.79 -15.54
N ASP A 136 -10.36 9.74 -15.89
CA ASP A 136 -9.89 9.20 -17.17
C ASP A 136 -9.12 7.86 -17.05
N VAL A 137 -8.90 7.33 -15.84
CA VAL A 137 -8.28 6.01 -15.68
C VAL A 137 -9.33 4.92 -15.79
N LEU A 138 -9.14 3.98 -16.68
CA LEU A 138 -10.04 2.86 -16.95
C LEU A 138 -9.72 1.69 -16.00
N TRP A 139 -10.18 1.78 -14.76
CA TRP A 139 -9.90 0.77 -13.73
C TRP A 139 -10.55 -0.59 -14.02
N GLY A 140 -11.69 -0.61 -14.74
CA GLY A 140 -12.51 -1.80 -14.81
C GLY A 140 -13.17 -2.13 -13.46
N SER A 141 -13.51 -3.40 -13.25
CA SER A 141 -14.12 -3.85 -11.99
C SER A 141 -13.05 -4.06 -10.93
N LEU A 142 -13.11 -3.27 -9.86
CA LEU A 142 -12.22 -3.36 -8.69
C LEU A 142 -13.02 -3.55 -7.41
N ASP A 143 -12.49 -4.40 -6.51
CA ASP A 143 -13.01 -4.47 -5.15
C ASP A 143 -12.51 -3.27 -4.33
N TYR A 144 -11.24 -2.93 -4.46
CA TYR A 144 -10.63 -1.83 -3.71
C TYR A 144 -9.76 -0.93 -4.59
N LEU A 145 -9.94 0.39 -4.45
CA LEU A 145 -9.04 1.40 -4.98
C LEU A 145 -8.36 2.11 -3.80
N LEU A 146 -7.05 1.90 -3.64
CA LEU A 146 -6.24 2.61 -2.65
C LEU A 146 -5.66 3.86 -3.30
N ILE A 147 -5.86 5.03 -2.67
CA ILE A 147 -5.36 6.30 -3.18
C ILE A 147 -4.22 6.78 -2.28
N ASP A 148 -2.99 6.76 -2.80
CA ASP A 148 -1.81 7.29 -2.15
C ASP A 148 -1.76 8.81 -2.35
N THR A 149 -2.12 9.57 -1.30
CA THR A 149 -2.30 11.02 -1.39
C THR A 149 -0.96 11.78 -1.24
N PRO A 150 -0.87 13.06 -1.62
CA PRO A 150 0.25 13.90 -1.22
C PRO A 150 0.36 13.98 0.32
N PRO A 151 1.49 14.36 0.90
CA PRO A 151 1.60 14.58 2.33
C PRO A 151 0.97 15.92 2.77
N GLY A 152 0.40 15.97 3.98
CA GLY A 152 -0.18 17.15 4.59
C GLY A 152 -1.61 17.45 4.13
N THR A 153 -2.15 18.59 4.58
CA THR A 153 -3.52 19.07 4.31
C THR A 153 -3.51 20.26 3.34
N SER A 154 -2.90 20.06 2.17
CA SER A 154 -2.79 21.12 1.13
C SER A 154 -4.09 21.25 0.33
N ASP A 155 -4.17 22.29 -0.50
CA ASP A 155 -5.28 22.51 -1.46
C ASP A 155 -5.47 21.31 -2.39
N GLU A 156 -4.43 20.53 -2.63
CA GLU A 156 -4.46 19.31 -3.43
C GLU A 156 -5.33 18.23 -2.78
N HIS A 157 -5.25 18.05 -1.44
CA HIS A 157 -6.10 17.14 -0.69
C HIS A 157 -7.57 17.56 -0.73
N ILE A 158 -7.85 18.83 -0.53
CA ILE A 158 -9.21 19.36 -0.58
C ILE A 158 -9.80 19.10 -1.96
N SER A 159 -9.05 19.42 -3.01
CA SER A 159 -9.48 19.21 -4.39
C SER A 159 -9.66 17.72 -4.74
N LEU A 160 -8.80 16.84 -4.21
CA LEU A 160 -8.92 15.39 -4.37
C LEU A 160 -10.24 14.90 -3.76
N VAL A 161 -10.49 15.23 -2.49
CA VAL A 161 -11.70 14.79 -1.76
C VAL A 161 -12.95 15.40 -2.39
N GLU A 162 -12.95 16.67 -2.74
CA GLU A 162 -14.08 17.31 -3.45
C GLU A 162 -14.39 16.63 -4.79
N THR A 163 -13.35 16.21 -5.52
CA THR A 163 -13.52 15.50 -6.78
C THR A 163 -14.08 14.11 -6.56
N LEU A 164 -13.52 13.38 -5.58
CA LEU A 164 -14.02 12.06 -5.20
C LEU A 164 -15.49 12.09 -4.78
N LEU A 165 -15.89 13.07 -3.95
CA LEU A 165 -17.28 13.23 -3.51
C LEU A 165 -18.24 13.58 -4.65
N LYS A 166 -17.73 14.05 -5.80
CA LYS A 166 -18.52 14.30 -7.00
C LYS A 166 -18.59 13.11 -7.94
N GLU A 167 -17.52 12.35 -8.05
CA GLU A 167 -17.36 11.25 -9.01
C GLU A 167 -17.74 9.88 -8.43
N ALA A 168 -17.60 9.69 -7.12
CA ALA A 168 -17.93 8.47 -6.40
C ALA A 168 -19.24 8.62 -5.62
N THR A 169 -19.92 7.51 -5.40
CA THR A 169 -21.08 7.49 -4.49
C THR A 169 -20.64 7.42 -3.04
N PRO A 170 -21.48 7.85 -2.07
CA PRO A 170 -21.14 7.75 -0.65
C PRO A 170 -20.78 6.32 -0.21
N GLU A 171 -21.41 5.30 -0.81
CA GLU A 171 -21.17 3.88 -0.49
C GLU A 171 -19.81 3.40 -0.99
N GLN A 172 -19.28 4.00 -2.06
CA GLN A 172 -17.94 3.69 -2.57
C GLN A 172 -16.84 4.28 -1.68
N MET A 173 -17.11 5.39 -0.98
CA MET A 173 -16.16 6.04 -0.10
C MET A 173 -16.03 5.29 1.23
N ALA A 174 -15.22 4.24 1.27
CA ALA A 174 -14.98 3.45 2.48
C ALA A 174 -14.39 4.28 3.63
N GLY A 175 -13.47 5.18 3.32
CA GLY A 175 -12.86 6.08 4.29
C GLY A 175 -11.37 6.30 4.11
N ALA A 176 -10.68 6.66 5.19
CA ALA A 176 -9.26 6.97 5.19
C ALA A 176 -8.47 6.17 6.23
N VAL A 177 -7.30 5.70 5.86
CA VAL A 177 -6.25 5.20 6.74
C VAL A 177 -5.21 6.31 6.91
N ILE A 178 -4.87 6.63 8.15
CA ILE A 178 -3.90 7.68 8.47
C ILE A 178 -2.58 7.04 8.90
N VAL A 179 -1.48 7.39 8.22
CA VAL A 179 -0.14 6.89 8.52
C VAL A 179 0.65 7.94 9.28
N THR A 180 1.24 7.53 10.40
CA THR A 180 2.09 8.37 11.26
C THR A 180 3.37 7.63 11.66
N THR A 181 4.26 8.32 12.37
CA THR A 181 5.41 7.73 13.05
C THR A 181 5.33 8.07 14.55
N PRO A 182 6.05 7.35 15.45
CA PRO A 182 5.98 7.57 16.90
C PRO A 182 6.45 8.95 17.37
N GLN A 183 7.10 9.72 16.51
CA GLN A 183 7.67 11.03 16.86
C GLN A 183 6.58 12.05 17.17
N ALA A 184 6.75 12.84 18.25
CA ALA A 184 5.80 13.85 18.70
C ALA A 184 5.42 14.87 17.62
N ILE A 185 6.37 15.24 16.74
CA ILE A 185 6.12 16.17 15.63
C ILE A 185 5.16 15.57 14.58
N SER A 186 5.25 14.28 14.33
CA SER A 186 4.34 13.58 13.40
C SER A 186 2.92 13.51 13.96
N ILE A 187 2.80 13.32 15.26
CA ILE A 187 1.51 13.29 15.97
C ILE A 187 0.78 14.64 15.83
N SER A 188 1.51 15.75 15.94
CA SER A 188 0.91 17.07 15.74
C SER A 188 0.31 17.27 14.35
N ASP A 189 0.98 16.74 13.32
CA ASP A 189 0.50 16.86 11.95
C ASP A 189 -0.69 15.93 11.67
N VAL A 190 -0.71 14.74 12.28
CA VAL A 190 -1.87 13.83 12.18
C VAL A 190 -3.14 14.43 12.78
N LYS A 191 -3.05 15.26 13.80
CA LYS A 191 -4.22 16.00 14.33
C LYS A 191 -4.90 16.85 13.25
N LYS A 192 -4.12 17.42 12.33
CA LYS A 192 -4.66 18.18 11.19
C LYS A 192 -5.41 17.27 10.22
N GLU A 193 -4.86 16.06 9.95
CA GLU A 193 -5.50 15.07 9.07
C GLU A 193 -6.84 14.56 9.66
N ILE A 194 -6.88 14.26 10.96
CA ILE A 194 -8.11 13.88 11.63
C ILE A 194 -9.17 14.99 11.53
N ASN A 195 -8.76 16.24 11.76
CA ASN A 195 -9.66 17.38 11.62
C ASN A 195 -10.12 17.61 10.19
N PHE A 196 -9.22 17.37 9.21
CA PHE A 196 -9.57 17.41 7.79
C PHE A 196 -10.63 16.35 7.45
N CYS A 197 -10.42 15.09 7.83
CA CYS A 197 -11.40 14.03 7.62
C CYS A 197 -12.76 14.37 8.25
N ARG A 198 -12.76 14.89 9.48
CA ARG A 198 -14.01 15.30 10.18
C ARG A 198 -14.74 16.43 9.44
N LYS A 199 -14.00 17.43 8.94
CA LYS A 199 -14.59 18.56 8.21
C LYS A 199 -15.12 18.16 6.84
N THR A 200 -14.49 17.22 6.18
CA THR A 200 -14.89 16.73 4.84
C THR A 200 -15.89 15.58 4.90
N GLY A 201 -16.20 15.05 6.09
CA GLY A 201 -17.10 13.91 6.26
C GLY A 201 -16.48 12.56 5.87
N VAL A 202 -15.16 12.49 5.67
CA VAL A 202 -14.46 11.24 5.36
C VAL A 202 -14.32 10.40 6.64
N LYS A 203 -14.85 9.17 6.62
CA LYS A 203 -14.75 8.22 7.74
C LYS A 203 -13.29 7.84 7.96
N ILE A 204 -12.82 7.88 9.21
CA ILE A 204 -11.48 7.39 9.56
C ILE A 204 -11.57 5.91 9.89
N LEU A 205 -10.96 5.07 9.04
CA LEU A 205 -10.90 3.61 9.21
C LEU A 205 -9.91 3.21 10.31
N GLY A 206 -8.80 3.95 10.41
CA GLY A 206 -7.85 3.78 11.49
C GLY A 206 -6.53 4.50 11.28
N VAL A 207 -5.70 4.45 12.32
CA VAL A 207 -4.34 5.00 12.34
C VAL A 207 -3.34 3.86 12.37
N ILE A 208 -2.32 3.93 11.52
CA ILE A 208 -1.16 3.02 11.48
C ILE A 208 0.07 3.82 11.93
N GLU A 209 0.76 3.33 12.97
CA GLU A 209 2.03 3.87 13.42
C GLU A 209 3.17 3.14 12.71
N ASN A 210 3.77 3.77 11.72
CA ASN A 210 4.90 3.21 10.97
C ASN A 210 6.23 3.61 11.62
N MET A 211 7.30 2.84 11.38
CA MET A 211 8.64 3.04 11.93
C MET A 211 8.68 3.01 13.47
N ALA A 212 7.83 2.19 14.09
CA ALA A 212 7.72 2.07 15.54
C ALA A 212 8.88 1.28 16.18
N GLY A 213 9.74 0.66 15.39
CA GLY A 213 10.91 -0.07 15.81
C GLY A 213 11.79 -0.41 14.60
N PHE A 214 12.89 -1.08 14.85
CA PHE A 214 13.83 -1.58 13.83
C PHE A 214 14.08 -3.06 14.05
N VAL A 215 13.83 -3.88 13.03
CA VAL A 215 14.15 -5.30 13.04
C VAL A 215 15.61 -5.48 12.62
N CYS A 216 16.45 -5.94 13.52
CA CYS A 216 17.85 -6.18 13.22
C CYS A 216 18.00 -7.38 12.25
N PRO A 217 18.62 -7.22 11.07
CA PRO A 217 18.75 -8.31 10.10
C PRO A 217 19.69 -9.43 10.57
N ASN A 218 20.47 -9.19 11.63
CA ASN A 218 21.46 -10.17 12.13
C ASN A 218 20.96 -10.97 13.33
N CYS A 219 20.25 -10.34 14.27
CA CYS A 219 19.76 -10.99 15.49
C CYS A 219 18.24 -11.01 15.60
N SER A 220 17.54 -10.35 14.64
CA SER A 220 16.08 -10.26 14.58
C SER A 220 15.41 -9.61 15.80
N GLU A 221 16.20 -9.02 16.71
CA GLU A 221 15.64 -8.20 17.78
C GLU A 221 15.01 -6.94 17.23
N CYS A 222 13.80 -6.62 17.70
CA CYS A 222 13.14 -5.37 17.39
C CYS A 222 13.50 -4.32 18.44
N THR A 223 14.30 -3.33 18.02
CA THR A 223 14.74 -2.24 18.88
C THR A 223 13.92 -0.98 18.59
N ASN A 224 13.46 -0.30 19.64
CA ASN A 224 12.77 0.98 19.47
C ASN A 224 13.78 2.08 19.08
N VAL A 225 13.77 2.50 17.82
CA VAL A 225 14.63 3.58 17.32
C VAL A 225 14.07 4.96 17.69
N PHE A 226 12.75 5.05 17.77
CA PHE A 226 12.00 6.24 18.20
C PHE A 226 11.18 5.93 19.44
N SER A 227 10.54 6.93 20.06
CA SER A 227 9.54 6.68 21.11
C SER A 227 8.47 5.71 20.59
N LYS A 228 7.91 4.86 21.46
CA LYS A 228 6.87 3.88 21.08
C LYS A 228 5.50 4.34 21.58
N GLY A 229 4.45 4.09 20.79
CA GLY A 229 3.05 4.22 21.22
C GLY A 229 2.45 5.63 21.12
N GLY A 230 3.17 6.58 20.50
CA GLY A 230 2.62 7.92 20.30
C GLY A 230 1.37 7.94 19.42
N GLY A 231 1.33 7.12 18.39
CA GLY A 231 0.17 6.94 17.52
C GLY A 231 -1.03 6.33 18.23
N GLN A 232 -0.80 5.36 19.12
CA GLN A 232 -1.86 4.74 19.91
C GLN A 232 -2.48 5.73 20.92
N VAL A 233 -1.64 6.48 21.64
CA VAL A 233 -2.11 7.50 22.60
C VAL A 233 -2.93 8.56 21.88
N MET A 234 -2.45 9.03 20.72
CA MET A 234 -3.17 10.00 19.91
C MET A 234 -4.50 9.43 19.39
N ALA A 235 -4.53 8.19 18.92
CA ALA A 235 -5.75 7.56 18.45
C ALA A 235 -6.82 7.51 19.57
N GLN A 236 -6.40 7.21 20.79
CA GLN A 236 -7.26 7.25 21.98
C GLN A 236 -7.73 8.69 22.31
N GLU A 237 -6.81 9.69 22.27
CA GLU A 237 -7.14 11.10 22.52
C GLU A 237 -8.20 11.63 21.55
N PHE A 238 -8.15 11.19 20.29
CA PHE A 238 -9.07 11.65 19.23
C PHE A 238 -10.25 10.72 18.98
N ASP A 239 -10.39 9.66 19.75
CA ASP A 239 -11.44 8.64 19.55
C ASP A 239 -11.51 8.13 18.11
N VAL A 240 -10.34 7.69 17.61
CA VAL A 240 -10.20 7.06 16.29
C VAL A 240 -9.58 5.67 16.45
N PRO A 241 -9.92 4.70 15.58
CA PRO A 241 -9.36 3.36 15.68
C PRO A 241 -7.84 3.36 15.51
N PHE A 242 -7.12 2.62 16.34
CA PHE A 242 -5.71 2.31 16.16
C PHE A 242 -5.57 0.92 15.55
N MET A 243 -4.87 0.78 14.42
CA MET A 243 -4.77 -0.48 13.68
C MET A 243 -3.53 -1.28 14.06
N GLY A 244 -2.48 -0.60 14.53
CA GLY A 244 -1.25 -1.23 14.94
C GLY A 244 0.01 -0.42 14.62
N SER A 245 1.15 -0.95 15.05
CA SER A 245 2.48 -0.39 14.82
C SER A 245 3.29 -1.29 13.89
N LEU A 246 4.09 -0.68 13.03
CA LEU A 246 4.93 -1.36 12.04
C LEU A 246 6.39 -1.02 12.29
N PRO A 247 7.29 -1.99 12.46
CA PRO A 247 8.71 -1.73 12.53
C PRO A 247 9.31 -1.43 11.16
N ILE A 248 10.51 -0.86 11.13
CA ILE A 248 11.36 -0.80 9.95
C ILE A 248 11.94 -2.19 9.74
N ASP A 249 11.68 -2.79 8.58
CA ASP A 249 12.24 -4.06 8.16
C ASP A 249 13.15 -3.88 6.94
N PRO A 250 14.47 -4.02 7.08
CA PRO A 250 15.40 -3.92 5.96
C PRO A 250 15.17 -4.98 4.87
N MET A 251 14.60 -6.15 5.22
CA MET A 251 14.31 -7.19 4.24
C MET A 251 13.20 -6.78 3.28
N PHE A 252 12.21 -6.01 3.74
CA PHE A 252 11.23 -5.42 2.86
C PHE A 252 11.86 -4.43 1.86
N ILE A 253 12.82 -3.61 2.30
CA ILE A 253 13.54 -2.69 1.40
C ILE A 253 14.32 -3.48 0.34
N ARG A 254 15.03 -4.54 0.72
CA ARG A 254 15.73 -5.43 -0.22
C ARG A 254 14.79 -6.12 -1.19
N LEU A 255 13.60 -6.53 -0.74
CA LEU A 255 12.58 -7.10 -1.62
C LEU A 255 12.16 -6.09 -2.71
N ILE A 256 11.96 -4.83 -2.36
CA ILE A 256 11.54 -3.78 -3.29
C ILE A 256 12.67 -3.38 -4.24
N GLU A 257 13.89 -3.19 -3.72
CA GLU A 257 15.01 -2.64 -4.52
C GLU A 257 15.77 -3.71 -5.32
N GLU A 258 15.92 -4.91 -4.77
CA GLU A 258 16.69 -5.99 -5.40
C GLU A 258 15.81 -7.11 -5.95
N GLY A 259 14.52 -7.12 -5.65
CA GLY A 259 13.59 -8.19 -6.01
C GLY A 259 13.85 -9.50 -5.28
N LYS A 260 14.64 -9.48 -4.21
CA LYS A 260 15.02 -10.68 -3.44
C LYS A 260 13.96 -11.04 -2.42
N ARG A 261 13.69 -12.34 -2.31
CA ARG A 261 12.79 -12.85 -1.27
C ARG A 261 13.38 -12.61 0.12
N PRO A 262 12.60 -12.11 1.10
CA PRO A 262 13.06 -11.95 2.48
C PRO A 262 13.49 -13.27 3.11
N VAL A 263 14.66 -13.27 3.78
CA VAL A 263 15.19 -14.40 4.51
C VAL A 263 15.60 -13.91 5.90
N TYR A 264 15.14 -14.58 6.93
CA TYR A 264 15.44 -14.24 8.33
C TYR A 264 16.25 -15.34 9.00
N PRO A 265 17.12 -15.01 9.98
CA PRO A 265 17.83 -16.00 10.78
C PRO A 265 16.87 -16.97 11.50
N GLU A 266 17.36 -18.19 11.79
CA GLU A 266 16.60 -19.15 12.59
C GLU A 266 16.22 -18.57 13.96
N GLY A 267 14.98 -18.83 14.38
CA GLY A 267 14.48 -18.33 15.66
C GLY A 267 14.03 -16.88 15.66
N THR A 268 13.97 -16.23 14.48
CA THR A 268 13.39 -14.88 14.35
C THR A 268 11.94 -14.88 14.81
N VAL A 269 11.64 -14.07 15.84
CA VAL A 269 10.29 -13.83 16.34
C VAL A 269 10.00 -12.34 16.25
N ILE A 270 8.97 -11.96 15.50
CA ILE A 270 8.54 -10.57 15.34
C ILE A 270 7.10 -10.47 15.81
N ASP A 271 6.87 -9.60 16.79
CA ASP A 271 5.57 -9.39 17.45
C ASP A 271 4.90 -10.70 17.93
N GLY A 272 5.72 -11.62 18.46
CA GLY A 272 5.28 -12.91 19.00
C GLY A 272 5.04 -14.01 17.96
N GLN A 273 5.27 -13.74 16.67
CA GLN A 273 5.18 -14.74 15.61
C GLN A 273 6.58 -15.23 15.17
N ALA A 274 6.75 -16.54 15.15
CA ALA A 274 7.96 -17.17 14.60
C ALA A 274 7.97 -17.04 13.08
N MET A 275 9.05 -16.47 12.53
CA MET A 275 9.22 -16.38 11.08
C MET A 275 9.64 -17.72 10.51
N GLN A 276 9.04 -18.10 9.37
CA GLN A 276 9.44 -19.33 8.68
C GLN A 276 10.85 -19.17 8.11
N THR A 277 11.77 -20.00 8.57
CA THR A 277 13.08 -20.17 7.96
C THR A 277 12.91 -21.10 6.75
N ASN A 278 13.07 -20.59 5.55
CA ASN A 278 13.10 -21.45 4.36
C ASN A 278 14.42 -22.21 4.33
N GLY A 279 14.40 -23.49 4.75
CA GLY A 279 15.53 -24.40 4.65
C GLY A 279 16.00 -24.56 3.21
N HIS A 280 17.32 -24.47 3.01
CA HIS A 280 18.11 -24.96 1.88
C HIS A 280 17.47 -25.06 0.48
N ALA A 281 17.09 -23.93 -0.11
CA ALA A 281 17.08 -23.78 -1.55
C ALA A 281 18.35 -23.01 -1.96
N ASP A 282 18.95 -23.40 -3.09
CA ASP A 282 20.16 -22.75 -3.62
C ASP A 282 19.94 -21.22 -3.70
N PRO A 283 20.77 -20.39 -3.00
CA PRO A 283 20.40 -19.00 -2.68
C PRO A 283 20.21 -18.11 -3.91
N ASP A 284 20.88 -18.37 -5.02
CA ASP A 284 20.98 -17.40 -6.13
C ASP A 284 19.91 -17.54 -7.23
N GLU A 285 19.34 -18.72 -7.48
CA GLU A 285 18.32 -18.89 -8.53
C GLU A 285 16.88 -18.85 -7.99
N ALA A 286 16.62 -19.43 -6.82
CA ALA A 286 15.31 -19.38 -6.19
C ALA A 286 14.97 -17.97 -5.64
N GLU A 287 15.96 -17.14 -5.39
CA GLU A 287 15.82 -15.79 -4.82
C GLU A 287 15.19 -14.78 -5.77
N LYS A 288 15.33 -14.93 -7.09
CA LYS A 288 14.81 -13.99 -8.10
C LYS A 288 13.51 -14.43 -8.78
N ALA A 289 13.20 -15.73 -8.78
CA ALA A 289 11.99 -16.25 -9.38
C ALA A 289 10.73 -15.93 -8.56
N GLY A 290 9.61 -15.68 -9.23
CA GLY A 290 8.30 -15.41 -8.62
C GLY A 290 7.90 -13.94 -8.58
N LEU A 291 6.60 -13.71 -8.40
CA LEU A 291 6.02 -12.38 -8.35
C LEU A 291 6.34 -11.68 -7.01
N LEU A 292 6.35 -10.35 -7.02
CA LEU A 292 6.55 -9.54 -5.82
C LEU A 292 5.59 -9.95 -4.69
N VAL A 293 4.33 -10.15 -5.00
CA VAL A 293 3.28 -10.52 -4.05
C VAL A 293 3.54 -11.87 -3.39
N GLU A 294 4.10 -12.84 -4.13
CA GLU A 294 4.46 -14.16 -3.60
C GLU A 294 5.69 -14.08 -2.68
N LYS A 295 6.68 -13.29 -3.06
CA LYS A 295 7.87 -13.04 -2.23
C LYS A 295 7.52 -12.28 -0.96
N TYR A 296 6.54 -11.37 -1.03
CA TYR A 296 6.09 -10.56 0.10
C TYR A 296 5.50 -11.40 1.24
N THR A 297 4.94 -12.58 0.96
CA THR A 297 4.42 -13.49 2.01
C THR A 297 5.52 -13.93 3.00
N ALA A 298 6.79 -13.90 2.58
CA ALA A 298 7.92 -14.20 3.45
C ALA A 298 8.39 -12.99 4.28
N CYS A 299 7.83 -11.80 4.04
CA CYS A 299 8.18 -10.60 4.79
C CYS A 299 7.60 -10.62 6.20
N SER A 300 8.41 -10.21 7.19
CA SER A 300 8.00 -10.10 8.59
C SER A 300 6.81 -9.17 8.82
N LEU A 301 6.62 -8.20 7.92
CA LEU A 301 5.54 -7.24 7.98
C LEU A 301 4.20 -7.83 7.49
N TYR A 302 4.24 -8.90 6.68
CA TYR A 302 3.01 -9.47 6.09
C TYR A 302 1.96 -9.87 7.14
N PRO A 303 2.28 -10.60 8.22
CA PRO A 303 1.29 -10.97 9.23
C PRO A 303 0.66 -9.75 9.93
N LEU A 304 1.42 -8.67 10.11
CA LEU A 304 0.91 -7.42 10.69
C LEU A 304 -0.10 -6.75 9.73
N PHE A 305 0.25 -6.69 8.44
CA PHE A 305 -0.66 -6.17 7.42
C PHE A 305 -1.88 -7.05 7.20
N ASP A 306 -1.73 -8.38 7.32
CA ASP A 306 -2.86 -9.32 7.28
C ASP A 306 -3.89 -8.99 8.37
N GLY A 307 -3.42 -8.79 9.60
CA GLY A 307 -4.26 -8.36 10.73
C GLY A 307 -4.93 -7.00 10.49
N MET A 308 -4.19 -6.02 9.92
CA MET A 308 -4.73 -4.69 9.60
C MET A 308 -5.79 -4.75 8.50
N VAL A 309 -5.54 -5.53 7.45
CA VAL A 309 -6.51 -5.71 6.35
C VAL A 309 -7.77 -6.42 6.84
N ASN A 310 -7.66 -7.41 7.72
CA ASN A 310 -8.84 -8.03 8.35
C ASN A 310 -9.68 -7.01 9.15
N GLN A 311 -9.01 -6.10 9.86
CA GLN A 311 -9.71 -4.99 10.55
C GLN A 311 -10.38 -4.03 9.55
N LEU A 312 -9.74 -3.73 8.40
CA LEU A 312 -10.34 -2.90 7.35
C LEU A 312 -11.57 -3.58 6.76
N LEU A 313 -11.47 -4.86 6.37
CA LEU A 313 -12.56 -5.64 5.80
C LEU A 313 -13.79 -5.71 6.72
N SER A 314 -13.58 -5.71 8.04
CA SER A 314 -14.69 -5.70 9.01
C SER A 314 -15.40 -4.35 9.17
N LYS A 315 -14.80 -3.26 8.66
CA LYS A 315 -15.32 -1.87 8.80
C LYS A 315 -15.89 -1.31 7.51
N ILE A 316 -15.52 -1.89 6.38
CA ILE A 316 -15.95 -1.56 5.04
C ILE A 316 -17.09 -2.47 4.63
#